data_99ad039f90c6e20be2a1f09188eea377
#
_entry.id   99ad039f90c6e20be2a1f09188eea377
#
_cell.length_a   1.000
_cell.length_b   1.000
_cell.length_c   1.000
_cell.angle_alpha   90.00
_cell.angle_beta   90.00
_cell.angle_gamma   90.00
#
_symmetry.space_group_name_H-M   'P 1'
#
loop_
_entity.id
_entity.type
_entity.pdbx_description
1 polymer ?
#
loop_
_entity_poly.entity_id
_entity_poly.type
_entity_poly.pdbx_seq_one_letter_code
_entity_poly.pdbx_strand_id
1 'polypeptide(L)'
;MRGMRTCGWRVLIAVGTLFFLTVAHAEVIVIDNATLTRLMGQGVPLIDIRTEGEWRSGGLIAGSHPLTFFDERGQANPAQWLAQARKIATPDQPLILVCRSGNRTREASRFLSEQAGYRTVYHLGKGISGWVSEGRAVSPWRQP
;
A
#
# COMPACT_ATOMS: atom_id res chain seq x y z
N MET A 1 -60.34 -54.63 10.99
CA MET A 1 -59.24 -54.72 9.99
C MET A 1 -58.33 -53.49 10.15
N ARG A 2 -57.07 -53.71 10.45
CA ARG A 2 -56.15 -52.72 10.92
C ARG A 2 -55.52 -52.01 9.76
N GLY A 3 -55.69 -50.64 9.67
CA GLY A 3 -55.01 -49.81 8.71
C GLY A 3 -53.62 -49.39 9.26
N MET A 4 -52.59 -49.79 8.54
CA MET A 4 -51.18 -49.36 8.83
C MET A 4 -50.97 -47.94 8.40
N ARG A 5 -50.69 -47.07 9.38
CA ARG A 5 -50.28 -45.67 9.15
C ARG A 5 -48.76 -45.66 8.91
N THR A 6 -48.35 -45.40 7.70
CA THR A 6 -46.94 -45.16 7.37
C THR A 6 -46.53 -43.74 7.78
N CYS A 7 -45.68 -43.71 8.78
CA CYS A 7 -45.06 -42.47 9.26
C CYS A 7 -43.91 -42.09 8.31
N GLY A 8 -44.13 -41.08 7.47
CA GLY A 8 -43.12 -40.57 6.56
C GLY A 8 -42.12 -39.63 7.31
N TRP A 9 -40.94 -40.13 7.54
CA TRP A 9 -39.83 -39.35 8.13
C TRP A 9 -39.22 -38.44 7.05
N ARG A 10 -39.56 -37.15 7.12
CA ARG A 10 -38.95 -36.16 6.25
C ARG A 10 -37.59 -35.77 6.84
N VAL A 11 -36.51 -36.27 6.23
CA VAL A 11 -35.15 -35.84 6.54
C VAL A 11 -34.94 -34.47 5.90
N LEU A 12 -34.88 -33.42 6.72
CA LEU A 12 -34.45 -32.09 6.32
C LEU A 12 -32.92 -32.08 6.26
N ILE A 13 -32.37 -32.13 5.04
CA ILE A 13 -30.96 -31.94 4.81
C ILE A 13 -30.71 -30.43 4.86
N ALA A 14 -30.16 -29.94 5.99
CA ALA A 14 -29.66 -28.58 6.09
C ALA A 14 -28.33 -28.47 5.31
N VAL A 15 -28.38 -27.87 4.12
CA VAL A 15 -27.18 -27.52 3.35
C VAL A 15 -26.53 -26.31 4.04
N GLY A 16 -25.58 -26.59 4.90
CA GLY A 16 -24.75 -25.55 5.50
C GLY A 16 -23.82 -24.96 4.44
N THR A 17 -24.11 -23.74 3.99
CA THR A 17 -23.22 -22.98 3.11
C THR A 17 -22.00 -22.57 3.91
N LEU A 18 -20.88 -23.25 3.71
CA LEU A 18 -19.60 -22.92 4.32
C LEU A 18 -19.06 -21.65 3.62
N PHE A 19 -19.24 -20.50 4.25
CA PHE A 19 -18.60 -19.25 3.83
C PHE A 19 -17.10 -19.36 4.13
N PHE A 20 -16.31 -19.61 3.09
CA PHE A 20 -14.86 -19.44 3.16
C PHE A 20 -14.57 -17.94 3.26
N LEU A 21 -14.32 -17.44 4.46
CA LEU A 21 -13.71 -16.13 4.68
C LEU A 21 -12.29 -16.19 4.12
N THR A 22 -12.11 -15.69 2.89
CA THR A 22 -10.76 -15.43 2.36
C THR A 22 -10.17 -14.29 3.17
N VAL A 23 -9.25 -14.60 4.07
CA VAL A 23 -8.40 -13.61 4.74
C VAL A 23 -7.51 -13.02 3.67
N ALA A 24 -7.84 -11.80 3.20
CA ALA A 24 -6.97 -11.06 2.31
C ALA A 24 -5.69 -10.73 3.09
N HIS A 25 -4.59 -11.41 2.76
CA HIS A 25 -3.29 -11.11 3.33
C HIS A 25 -2.82 -9.76 2.78
N ALA A 26 -2.43 -8.89 3.70
CA ALA A 26 -1.76 -7.65 3.36
C ALA A 26 -0.36 -7.99 2.80
N GLU A 27 -0.02 -7.44 1.63
CA GLU A 27 1.22 -7.75 0.94
C GLU A 27 2.10 -6.50 0.84
N VAL A 28 3.37 -6.64 1.28
CA VAL A 28 4.42 -5.63 1.08
C VAL A 28 5.40 -6.14 0.03
N ILE A 29 5.51 -5.43 -1.07
CA ILE A 29 6.28 -5.85 -2.25
C ILE A 29 7.41 -4.86 -2.52
N VAL A 30 8.65 -5.36 -2.52
CA VAL A 30 9.82 -4.59 -2.94
C VAL A 30 9.88 -4.57 -4.47
N ILE A 31 9.99 -3.37 -5.05
CA ILE A 31 10.02 -3.19 -6.50
C ILE A 31 11.28 -2.48 -6.98
N ASP A 32 11.61 -2.68 -8.24
CA ASP A 32 12.65 -1.96 -8.98
C ASP A 32 12.08 -0.75 -9.75
N ASN A 33 12.96 0.01 -10.39
CA ASN A 33 12.60 1.22 -11.13
C ASN A 33 11.72 0.92 -12.37
N ALA A 34 11.92 -0.21 -13.03
CA ALA A 34 11.13 -0.59 -14.19
C ALA A 34 9.69 -0.93 -13.78
N THR A 35 9.53 -1.67 -12.69
CA THR A 35 8.23 -2.00 -12.10
C THR A 35 7.53 -0.75 -11.59
N LEU A 36 8.26 0.18 -10.93
CA LEU A 36 7.72 1.47 -10.52
C LEU A 36 7.12 2.23 -11.70
N THR A 37 7.89 2.38 -12.79
CA THR A 37 7.44 3.09 -14.00
C THR A 37 6.16 2.46 -14.56
N ARG A 38 6.11 1.14 -14.65
CA ARG A 38 4.95 0.40 -15.14
C ARG A 38 3.71 0.61 -14.25
N LEU A 39 3.86 0.50 -12.92
CA LEU A 39 2.76 0.68 -11.97
C LEU A 39 2.21 2.11 -11.99
N MET A 40 3.09 3.11 -12.05
CA MET A 40 2.66 4.52 -12.19
C MET A 40 1.92 4.73 -13.51
N GLY A 41 2.37 4.12 -14.60
CA GLY A 41 1.68 4.14 -15.90
C GLY A 41 0.28 3.48 -15.86
N GLN A 42 0.03 2.61 -14.90
CA GLN A 42 -1.28 1.99 -14.62
C GLN A 42 -2.13 2.81 -13.64
N GLY A 43 -1.65 3.97 -13.20
CA GLY A 43 -2.36 4.86 -12.29
C GLY A 43 -2.17 4.54 -10.81
N VAL A 44 -1.23 3.64 -10.43
CA VAL A 44 -0.92 3.40 -9.03
C VAL A 44 -0.19 4.61 -8.45
N PRO A 45 -0.72 5.26 -7.40
CA PRO A 45 -0.12 6.46 -6.84
C PRO A 45 1.20 6.16 -6.12
N LEU A 46 2.15 7.09 -6.26
CA LEU A 46 3.44 7.09 -5.59
C LEU A 46 3.49 8.19 -4.54
N ILE A 47 3.77 7.84 -3.29
CA ILE A 47 4.03 8.80 -2.21
C ILE A 47 5.54 8.85 -1.93
N ASP A 48 6.12 10.04 -2.02
CA ASP A 48 7.48 10.31 -1.56
C ASP A 48 7.45 10.70 -0.09
N ILE A 49 7.93 9.79 0.77
CA ILE A 49 7.87 9.93 2.23
C ILE A 49 9.09 10.65 2.83
N ARG A 50 10.00 11.19 1.99
CA ARG A 50 11.17 11.94 2.44
C ARG A 50 10.76 13.27 3.07
N THR A 51 11.74 14.03 3.55
CA THR A 51 11.53 15.38 4.10
C THR A 51 11.50 16.44 2.99
N GLU A 52 10.94 17.60 3.30
CA GLU A 52 10.90 18.73 2.39
C GLU A 52 12.31 19.18 1.98
N GLY A 53 13.27 19.16 2.90
CA GLY A 53 14.67 19.46 2.61
C GLY A 53 15.28 18.54 1.55
N GLU A 54 14.92 17.24 1.59
CA GLU A 54 15.35 16.26 0.59
C GLU A 54 14.68 16.49 -0.78
N TRP A 55 13.40 16.92 -0.82
CA TRP A 55 12.72 17.25 -2.08
C TRP A 55 13.31 18.52 -2.72
N ARG A 56 13.61 19.53 -1.91
CA ARG A 56 14.22 20.79 -2.38
C ARG A 56 15.61 20.57 -2.99
N SER A 57 16.42 19.72 -2.35
CA SER A 57 17.79 19.48 -2.79
C SER A 57 17.90 18.46 -3.94
N GLY A 58 17.06 17.43 -3.97
CA GLY A 58 17.18 16.29 -4.88
C GLY A 58 16.03 16.11 -5.85
N GLY A 59 15.00 16.96 -5.80
CA GLY A 59 13.81 16.82 -6.63
C GLY A 59 12.95 15.62 -6.27
N LEU A 60 11.94 15.35 -7.09
CA LEU A 60 10.92 14.30 -6.97
C LEU A 60 10.86 13.45 -8.22
N ILE A 61 10.45 12.20 -8.11
CA ILE A 61 9.98 11.43 -9.26
C ILE A 61 8.69 12.10 -9.75
N ALA A 62 8.62 12.41 -11.03
CA ALA A 62 7.46 13.11 -11.61
C ALA A 62 6.15 12.34 -11.32
N GLY A 63 5.12 13.06 -10.89
CA GLY A 63 3.82 12.47 -10.53
C GLY A 63 3.75 11.87 -9.12
N SER A 64 4.82 11.95 -8.31
CA SER A 64 4.76 11.55 -6.91
C SER A 64 4.04 12.59 -6.04
N HIS A 65 3.44 12.11 -4.95
CA HIS A 65 2.82 12.92 -3.91
C HIS A 65 3.81 13.09 -2.76
N PRO A 66 4.34 14.30 -2.50
CA PRO A 66 5.23 14.53 -1.36
C PRO A 66 4.44 14.53 -0.05
N LEU A 67 4.76 13.61 0.86
CA LEU A 67 4.11 13.49 2.17
C LEU A 67 5.07 12.85 3.17
N THR A 68 5.78 13.66 3.94
CA THR A 68 6.79 13.23 4.90
C THR A 68 6.25 12.30 5.97
N PHE A 69 6.81 11.09 6.09
CA PHE A 69 6.45 10.15 7.14
C PHE A 69 7.30 10.31 8.40
N PHE A 70 8.63 10.40 8.24
CA PHE A 70 9.57 10.70 9.31
C PHE A 70 10.11 12.11 9.13
N ASP A 71 10.02 12.92 10.17
CA ASP A 71 10.58 14.27 10.19
C ASP A 71 12.12 14.24 10.19
N GLU A 72 12.76 15.42 10.22
CA GLU A 72 14.21 15.54 10.21
C GLU A 72 14.89 15.00 11.50
N ARG A 73 14.10 14.77 12.55
CA ARG A 73 14.55 14.13 13.79
C ARG A 73 14.30 12.62 13.80
N GLY A 74 13.76 12.08 12.72
CA GLY A 74 13.37 10.66 12.59
C GLY A 74 12.10 10.30 13.36
N GLN A 75 11.27 11.29 13.75
CA GLN A 75 10.01 11.07 14.44
C GLN A 75 8.87 10.99 13.41
N ALA A 76 7.91 10.13 13.69
CA ALA A 76 6.71 9.97 12.89
C ALA A 76 5.44 10.27 13.68
N ASN A 77 4.42 10.79 12.99
CA ASN A 77 3.04 10.82 13.47
C ASN A 77 2.18 9.98 12.53
N PRO A 78 2.15 8.64 12.70
CA PRO A 78 1.50 7.74 11.75
C PRO A 78 0.01 8.02 11.57
N ALA A 79 -0.70 8.41 12.63
CA ALA A 79 -2.13 8.70 12.56
C ALA A 79 -2.43 9.93 11.69
N GLN A 80 -1.70 11.01 11.87
CA GLN A 80 -1.83 12.24 11.08
C GLN A 80 -1.43 11.98 9.63
N TRP A 81 -0.33 11.27 9.42
CA TRP A 81 0.15 10.90 8.09
C TRP A 81 -0.88 10.04 7.35
N LEU A 82 -1.43 9.03 8.01
CA LEU A 82 -2.43 8.13 7.44
C LEU A 82 -3.70 8.88 6.99
N ALA A 83 -4.14 9.88 7.74
CA ALA A 83 -5.28 10.71 7.36
C ALA A 83 -5.06 11.44 6.01
N GLN A 84 -3.82 11.83 5.70
CA GLN A 84 -3.48 12.43 4.41
C GLN A 84 -3.27 11.36 3.32
N ALA A 85 -2.58 10.27 3.64
CA ALA A 85 -2.33 9.18 2.70
C ALA A 85 -3.64 8.57 2.16
N ARG A 86 -4.67 8.43 3.00
CA ARG A 86 -6.00 7.94 2.60
C ARG A 86 -6.72 8.83 1.59
N LYS A 87 -6.35 10.09 1.47
CA LYS A 87 -6.87 10.98 0.41
C LYS A 87 -6.21 10.71 -0.94
N ILE A 88 -5.04 10.09 -0.94
CA ILE A 88 -4.28 9.71 -2.14
C ILE A 88 -4.66 8.31 -2.60
N ALA A 89 -4.69 7.36 -1.67
CA ALA A 89 -5.11 5.98 -1.92
C ALA A 89 -5.82 5.41 -0.69
N THR A 90 -6.96 4.76 -0.89
CA THR A 90 -7.66 4.03 0.18
C THR A 90 -7.00 2.67 0.44
N PRO A 91 -7.23 2.02 1.60
CA PRO A 91 -6.64 0.72 1.91
C PRO A 91 -6.88 -0.40 0.89
N ASP A 92 -7.96 -0.31 0.12
CA ASP A 92 -8.29 -1.29 -0.94
C ASP A 92 -7.53 -1.04 -2.25
N GLN A 93 -6.89 0.11 -2.39
CA GLN A 93 -6.13 0.50 -3.56
C GLN A 93 -4.64 0.20 -3.35
N PRO A 94 -3.91 -0.23 -4.39
CA PRO A 94 -2.47 -0.35 -4.33
C PRO A 94 -1.81 1.01 -4.16
N LEU A 95 -0.71 1.06 -3.43
CA LEU A 95 0.05 2.27 -3.13
C LEU A 95 1.54 1.99 -3.25
N ILE A 96 2.30 2.94 -3.79
CA ILE A 96 3.76 2.86 -3.88
C ILE A 96 4.37 3.88 -2.93
N LEU A 97 5.42 3.48 -2.21
CA LEU A 97 6.22 4.37 -1.38
C LEU A 97 7.65 4.50 -1.92
N VAL A 98 8.19 5.71 -1.86
CA VAL A 98 9.61 5.97 -2.10
C VAL A 98 10.22 6.78 -0.96
N CYS A 99 11.45 6.43 -0.58
CA CYS A 99 12.33 7.25 0.24
C CYS A 99 13.71 7.35 -0.42
N ARG A 100 14.75 7.76 0.33
CA ARG A 100 16.09 7.91 -0.23
C ARG A 100 16.71 6.58 -0.66
N SER A 101 16.67 5.55 0.20
CA SER A 101 17.40 4.27 0.02
C SER A 101 16.57 3.01 0.26
N GLY A 102 15.28 3.12 0.56
CA GLY A 102 14.38 2.00 0.82
C GLY A 102 14.21 1.62 2.31
N ASN A 103 14.99 2.17 3.24
CA ASN A 103 14.90 1.81 4.65
C ASN A 103 13.64 2.36 5.33
N ARG A 104 13.38 3.67 5.18
CA ARG A 104 12.17 4.32 5.74
C ARG A 104 10.88 3.73 5.15
N THR A 105 10.90 3.44 3.85
CA THR A 105 9.73 2.84 3.19
C THR A 105 9.45 1.41 3.66
N ARG A 106 10.45 0.64 4.04
CA ARG A 106 10.25 -0.69 4.63
C ARG A 106 9.43 -0.60 5.92
N GLU A 107 9.75 0.36 6.79
CA GLU A 107 9.03 0.58 8.05
C GLU A 107 7.62 1.14 7.81
N ALA A 108 7.49 2.17 6.98
CA ALA A 108 6.19 2.74 6.63
C ALA A 108 5.26 1.73 5.93
N SER A 109 5.78 0.87 5.06
CA SER A 109 5.01 -0.18 4.40
C SER A 109 4.49 -1.23 5.38
N ARG A 110 5.29 -1.60 6.37
CA ARG A 110 4.84 -2.51 7.44
C ARG A 110 3.71 -1.88 8.26
N PHE A 111 3.85 -0.63 8.65
CA PHE A 111 2.78 0.08 9.33
C PHE A 111 1.48 0.08 8.51
N LEU A 112 1.56 0.38 7.21
CA LEU A 112 0.39 0.40 6.33
C LEU A 112 -0.29 -0.97 6.22
N SER A 113 0.48 -2.05 6.06
CA SER A 113 -0.05 -3.40 5.92
C SER A 113 -0.55 -3.99 7.23
N GLU A 114 0.21 -3.84 8.32
CA GLU A 114 -0.08 -4.52 9.59
C GLU A 114 -1.08 -3.75 10.47
N GLN A 115 -1.11 -2.41 10.37
CA GLN A 115 -1.89 -1.57 11.29
C GLN A 115 -2.94 -0.69 10.60
N ALA A 116 -2.74 -0.32 9.33
CA ALA A 116 -3.62 0.60 8.61
C ALA A 116 -4.56 -0.07 7.61
N GLY A 117 -4.45 -1.40 7.42
CA GLY A 117 -5.34 -2.21 6.62
C GLY A 117 -5.12 -2.14 5.11
N TYR A 118 -3.98 -1.62 4.63
CA TYR A 118 -3.65 -1.61 3.21
C TYR A 118 -3.36 -3.02 2.72
N ARG A 119 -4.02 -3.44 1.64
CA ARG A 119 -3.88 -4.79 1.09
C ARG A 119 -2.62 -4.98 0.27
N THR A 120 -2.21 -3.95 -0.48
CA THR A 120 -1.04 -4.02 -1.36
C THR A 120 -0.22 -2.75 -1.24
N VAL A 121 0.98 -2.86 -0.71
CA VAL A 121 1.92 -1.75 -0.58
C VAL A 121 3.21 -2.11 -1.30
N TYR A 122 3.53 -1.36 -2.33
CA TYR A 122 4.82 -1.44 -3.00
C TYR A 122 5.80 -0.46 -2.37
N HIS A 123 7.08 -0.78 -2.35
CA HIS A 123 8.10 0.21 -2.05
C HIS A 123 9.34 0.03 -2.93
N LEU A 124 9.92 1.16 -3.34
CA LEU A 124 11.10 1.18 -4.18
C LEU A 124 12.33 0.74 -3.38
N GLY A 125 12.88 -0.44 -3.69
CA GLY A 125 13.89 -1.11 -2.88
C GLY A 125 15.20 -0.34 -2.72
N LYS A 126 15.64 0.37 -3.77
CA LYS A 126 16.84 1.21 -3.76
C LYS A 126 16.53 2.70 -3.58
N GLY A 127 15.26 3.04 -3.38
CA GLY A 127 14.78 4.41 -3.22
C GLY A 127 15.11 5.32 -4.42
N ILE A 128 14.96 6.63 -4.20
CA ILE A 128 15.25 7.61 -5.26
C ILE A 128 16.75 7.66 -5.61
N SER A 129 17.63 7.23 -4.69
CA SER A 129 19.07 7.11 -5.00
C SER A 129 19.30 6.09 -6.12
N GLY A 130 18.61 4.94 -6.10
CA GLY A 130 18.65 3.96 -7.18
C GLY A 130 18.03 4.48 -8.49
N TRP A 131 16.97 5.27 -8.40
CA TRP A 131 16.36 5.93 -9.54
C TRP A 131 17.33 6.87 -10.27
N VAL A 132 17.98 7.75 -9.51
CA VAL A 132 18.95 8.71 -10.05
C VAL A 132 20.21 8.01 -10.58
N SER A 133 20.70 6.97 -9.88
CA SER A 133 21.88 6.21 -10.32
C SER A 133 21.70 5.49 -11.66
N GLU A 134 20.46 5.18 -12.05
CA GLU A 134 20.12 4.66 -13.38
C GLU A 134 19.98 5.77 -14.44
N GLY A 135 20.30 7.03 -14.12
CA GLY A 135 20.17 8.17 -15.02
C GLY A 135 18.74 8.63 -15.27
N ARG A 136 17.79 8.23 -14.42
CA ARG A 136 16.39 8.61 -14.56
C ARG A 136 16.15 10.02 -14.03
N ALA A 137 15.30 10.78 -14.73
CA ALA A 137 15.04 12.18 -14.41
C ALA A 137 14.22 12.35 -13.13
N VAL A 138 14.49 13.45 -12.43
CA VAL A 138 13.68 13.99 -11.34
C VAL A 138 13.19 15.38 -11.70
N SER A 139 12.04 15.76 -11.17
CA SER A 139 11.46 17.08 -11.35
C SER A 139 11.79 17.95 -10.12
N PRO A 140 12.11 19.25 -10.30
CA PRO A 140 12.25 20.15 -9.18
C PRO A 140 10.99 20.21 -8.33
N TRP A 141 11.14 20.12 -7.01
CA TRP A 141 10.02 20.37 -6.12
C TRP A 141 9.77 21.87 -5.99
N ARG A 142 8.52 22.26 -6.12
CA ARG A 142 8.06 23.64 -5.91
C ARG A 142 7.00 23.61 -4.80
N GLN A 143 7.17 24.48 -3.83
CA GLN A 143 6.18 24.65 -2.77
C GLN A 143 4.85 25.05 -3.40
N PRO A 144 3.71 24.41 -3.01
CA PRO A 144 2.39 24.78 -3.47
C PRO A 144 1.96 26.17 -3.01
#